data_ca9ecb620277477bd4a770f1b77f3dc7
#
_entry.id   ca9ecb620277477bd4a770f1b77f3dc7
#
_cell.length_a   1.000
_cell.length_b   1.000
_cell.length_c   1.000
_cell.angle_alpha   90.00
_cell.angle_beta   90.00
_cell.angle_gamma   90.00
#
_symmetry.space_group_name_H-M   'P 1'
#
loop_
_entity.id
_entity.type
_entity.pdbx_description
1 polymer ?
#
loop_
_entity_poly.entity_id
_entity_poly.type
_entity_poly.pdbx_seq_one_letter_code
_entity_poly.pdbx_strand_id
1 'polypeptide(L)'
;MEFNKKGQEVKYIKTEDLKKIREYLRYKNKITFLSFVNIGVNVGLRISDLSTLRFENIDRRNWTYTLVEKKTKKKRIIKFNAVCKKAIKELEKYYEELEYSTKEGYLFKSLSPYKKKLRLDEPFTINGVSKEFKKIEEYLNIPYPLGSHSLRKTWGKNVYDATLNIALIMKVFNHSSPGITLKYIGIEEEDINKLYEGIEI
;
A
#
# COMPACT_ATOMS: atom_id res chain seq x y z
N MET A 1 -18.00 14.92 14.20
CA MET A 1 -16.61 14.72 13.72
C MET A 1 -16.51 15.31 12.33
N GLU A 2 -15.64 16.31 12.11
CA GLU A 2 -15.40 16.83 10.77
C GLU A 2 -14.55 15.83 9.99
N PHE A 3 -15.19 15.05 9.12
CA PHE A 3 -14.50 14.15 8.22
C PHE A 3 -13.78 14.97 7.14
N ASN A 4 -12.47 14.88 7.17
CA ASN A 4 -11.47 15.21 6.13
C ASN A 4 -11.86 16.28 5.10
N LYS A 5 -11.45 17.52 5.34
CA LYS A 5 -11.52 18.62 4.38
C LYS A 5 -10.64 18.30 3.17
N LYS A 6 -11.11 18.67 1.97
CA LYS A 6 -10.37 18.60 0.71
C LYS A 6 -8.99 19.29 0.88
N GLY A 7 -7.90 18.56 0.71
CA GLY A 7 -6.54 19.07 0.84
C GLY A 7 -5.75 18.60 2.07
N GLN A 8 -6.34 17.84 2.99
CA GLN A 8 -5.57 17.28 4.11
C GLN A 8 -4.55 16.25 3.63
N GLU A 9 -3.35 16.29 4.21
CA GLU A 9 -2.30 15.32 3.93
C GLU A 9 -2.68 13.94 4.49
N VAL A 10 -2.73 12.93 3.62
CA VAL A 10 -3.01 11.55 4.05
C VAL A 10 -1.92 11.05 5.00
N LYS A 11 -2.33 10.28 6.01
CA LYS A 11 -1.44 9.72 7.04
C LYS A 11 -1.07 8.26 6.71
N TYR A 12 -0.08 7.73 7.41
CA TYR A 12 0.19 6.29 7.45
C TYR A 12 -0.92 5.57 8.23
N ILE A 13 -1.09 4.27 7.99
CA ILE A 13 -2.10 3.46 8.68
C ILE A 13 -1.48 2.91 9.96
N LYS A 14 -2.09 3.23 11.11
CA LYS A 14 -1.68 2.66 12.40
C LYS A 14 -1.91 1.15 12.43
N THR A 15 -1.10 0.42 13.18
CA THR A 15 -1.12 -1.06 13.22
C THR A 15 -2.50 -1.62 13.58
N GLU A 16 -3.18 -1.02 14.54
CA GLU A 16 -4.52 -1.43 14.98
C GLU A 16 -5.57 -1.21 13.89
N ASP A 17 -5.49 -0.07 13.20
CA ASP A 17 -6.42 0.24 12.12
C ASP A 17 -6.13 -0.61 10.87
N LEU A 18 -4.88 -0.95 10.61
CA LEU A 18 -4.53 -1.89 9.54
C LEU A 18 -5.16 -3.28 9.78
N LYS A 19 -5.22 -3.73 11.05
CA LYS A 19 -5.92 -4.96 11.42
C LYS A 19 -7.42 -4.86 11.12
N LYS A 20 -8.08 -3.79 11.58
CA LYS A 20 -9.52 -3.52 11.30
C LYS A 20 -9.82 -3.44 9.81
N ILE A 21 -8.94 -2.76 9.03
CA ILE A 21 -9.08 -2.66 7.57
C ILE A 21 -9.05 -4.05 6.92
N ARG A 22 -8.12 -4.90 7.33
CA ARG A 22 -8.01 -6.28 6.81
C ARG A 22 -9.25 -7.12 7.13
N GLU A 23 -9.76 -7.02 8.35
CA GLU A 23 -10.99 -7.71 8.79
C GLU A 23 -12.21 -7.21 8.01
N TYR A 24 -12.35 -5.91 7.87
CA TYR A 24 -13.41 -5.29 7.06
C TYR A 24 -13.38 -5.74 5.60
N LEU A 25 -12.21 -5.70 4.97
CA LEU A 25 -12.07 -6.09 3.56
C LEU A 25 -12.37 -7.58 3.35
N ARG A 26 -12.01 -8.42 4.31
CA ARG A 26 -12.34 -9.85 4.30
C ARG A 26 -13.84 -10.07 4.48
N TYR A 27 -14.45 -9.41 5.44
CA TYR A 27 -15.89 -9.45 5.68
C TYR A 27 -16.70 -9.01 4.46
N LYS A 28 -16.25 -7.95 3.77
CA LYS A 28 -16.88 -7.44 2.53
C LYS A 28 -16.50 -8.23 1.27
N ASN A 29 -15.78 -9.34 1.39
CA ASN A 29 -15.25 -10.15 0.28
C ASN A 29 -14.50 -9.32 -0.79
N LYS A 30 -13.75 -8.28 -0.35
CA LYS A 30 -12.95 -7.42 -1.22
C LYS A 30 -11.51 -7.96 -1.35
N ILE A 31 -11.38 -9.21 -1.79
CA ILE A 31 -10.12 -9.97 -1.78
C ILE A 31 -9.02 -9.26 -2.57
N THR A 32 -9.35 -8.70 -3.75
CA THR A 32 -8.36 -7.97 -4.55
C THR A 32 -7.84 -6.73 -3.82
N PHE A 33 -8.70 -5.95 -3.16
CA PHE A 33 -8.27 -4.77 -2.42
C PHE A 33 -7.55 -5.14 -1.10
N LEU A 34 -7.94 -6.23 -0.45
CA LEU A 34 -7.23 -6.79 0.71
C LEU A 34 -5.79 -7.16 0.35
N SER A 35 -5.60 -7.84 -0.77
CA SER A 35 -4.27 -8.21 -1.27
C SER A 35 -3.46 -6.99 -1.69
N PHE A 36 -4.12 -5.98 -2.29
CA PHE A 36 -3.51 -4.68 -2.61
C PHE A 36 -2.98 -3.97 -1.37
N VAL A 37 -3.76 -3.93 -0.28
CA VAL A 37 -3.33 -3.37 1.01
C VAL A 37 -2.17 -4.19 1.58
N ASN A 38 -2.30 -5.52 1.64
CA ASN A 38 -1.28 -6.39 2.20
C ASN A 38 0.07 -6.27 1.48
N ILE A 39 0.05 -6.23 0.15
CA ILE A 39 1.29 -6.09 -0.64
C ILE A 39 1.80 -4.65 -0.54
N GLY A 40 0.93 -3.65 -0.64
CA GLY A 40 1.30 -2.25 -0.64
C GLY A 40 2.06 -1.80 0.60
N VAL A 41 1.62 -2.24 1.81
CA VAL A 41 2.31 -1.93 3.08
C VAL A 41 3.62 -2.71 3.27
N ASN A 42 3.93 -3.65 2.39
CA ASN A 42 5.14 -4.48 2.47
C ASN A 42 6.19 -4.18 1.38
N VAL A 43 5.84 -3.42 0.32
CA VAL A 43 6.77 -3.15 -0.78
C VAL A 43 7.11 -1.66 -0.95
N GLY A 44 6.33 -0.76 -0.34
CA GLY A 44 6.58 0.68 -0.35
C GLY A 44 6.58 1.31 -1.75
N LEU A 45 5.83 0.76 -2.71
CA LEU A 45 5.69 1.33 -4.06
C LEU A 45 4.73 2.53 -4.05
N ARG A 46 4.88 3.41 -5.06
CA ARG A 46 3.82 4.37 -5.37
C ARG A 46 2.59 3.65 -5.88
N ILE A 47 1.41 4.21 -5.60
CA ILE A 47 0.13 3.61 -6.05
C ILE A 47 0.12 3.34 -7.57
N SER A 48 0.66 4.27 -8.37
CA SER A 48 0.75 4.12 -9.82
C SER A 48 1.57 2.90 -10.26
N ASP A 49 2.60 2.55 -9.50
CA ASP A 49 3.47 1.42 -9.78
C ASP A 49 2.88 0.13 -9.18
N LEU A 50 2.35 0.21 -7.95
CA LEU A 50 1.69 -0.91 -7.28
C LEU A 50 0.48 -1.43 -8.07
N SER A 51 -0.40 -0.53 -8.52
CA SER A 51 -1.62 -0.91 -9.26
C SER A 51 -1.32 -1.65 -10.57
N THR A 52 -0.16 -1.42 -11.15
CA THR A 52 0.20 -1.99 -12.46
C THR A 52 1.11 -3.20 -12.38
N LEU A 53 1.27 -3.81 -11.20
CA LEU A 53 1.96 -5.08 -11.09
C LEU A 53 1.21 -6.18 -11.86
N ARG A 54 1.97 -7.07 -12.54
CA ARG A 54 1.43 -8.12 -13.41
C ARG A 54 1.95 -9.49 -12.99
N PHE A 55 1.14 -10.52 -13.16
CA PHE A 55 1.49 -11.89 -12.77
C PHE A 55 2.72 -12.43 -13.52
N GLU A 56 2.80 -12.22 -14.81
CA GLU A 56 3.89 -12.72 -15.67
C GLU A 56 5.26 -12.14 -15.32
N ASN A 57 5.32 -11.01 -14.62
CA ASN A 57 6.58 -10.38 -14.23
C ASN A 57 7.09 -10.81 -12.84
N ILE A 58 6.38 -11.73 -12.18
CA ILE A 58 6.83 -12.30 -10.90
C ILE A 58 7.80 -13.46 -11.16
N ASP A 59 9.05 -13.30 -10.75
CA ASP A 59 9.96 -14.44 -10.64
C ASP A 59 9.52 -15.32 -9.46
N ARG A 60 8.85 -16.43 -9.76
CA ARG A 60 8.31 -17.36 -8.76
C ARG A 60 9.39 -18.14 -8.03
N ARG A 61 10.56 -18.33 -8.64
CA ARG A 61 11.67 -19.03 -8.04
C ARG A 61 12.28 -18.25 -6.88
N ASN A 62 12.52 -16.95 -7.12
CA ASN A 62 13.15 -16.07 -6.15
C ASN A 62 12.16 -15.19 -5.40
N TRP A 63 10.89 -15.16 -5.82
CA TRP A 63 9.84 -14.27 -5.32
C TRP A 63 10.25 -12.81 -5.42
N THR A 64 10.76 -12.42 -6.58
CA THR A 64 11.13 -11.04 -6.90
C THR A 64 10.28 -10.49 -8.03
N TYR A 65 10.25 -9.17 -8.10
CA TYR A 65 9.59 -8.43 -9.16
C TYR A 65 10.48 -7.28 -9.60
N THR A 66 10.79 -7.21 -10.88
CA THR A 66 11.54 -6.10 -11.46
C THR A 66 10.60 -5.15 -12.17
N LEU A 67 10.66 -3.88 -11.83
CA LEU A 67 9.87 -2.82 -12.48
C LEU A 67 10.72 -1.60 -12.80
N VAL A 68 10.22 -0.79 -13.73
CA VAL A 68 10.70 0.57 -13.97
C VAL A 68 9.66 1.53 -13.42
N GLU A 69 10.02 2.29 -12.39
CA GLU A 69 9.11 3.23 -11.74
C GLU A 69 8.63 4.30 -12.74
N LYS A 70 7.32 4.55 -12.81
CA LYS A 70 6.72 5.47 -13.77
C LYS A 70 7.23 6.90 -13.62
N LYS A 71 7.38 7.39 -12.37
CA LYS A 71 7.78 8.75 -12.08
C LYS A 71 9.29 8.98 -12.24
N THR A 72 10.12 8.07 -11.73
CA THR A 72 11.57 8.26 -11.64
C THR A 72 12.34 7.61 -12.79
N LYS A 73 11.66 6.74 -13.56
CA LYS A 73 12.27 5.92 -14.64
C LYS A 73 13.40 4.99 -14.14
N LYS A 74 13.54 4.84 -12.82
CA LYS A 74 14.58 3.97 -12.25
C LYS A 74 14.11 2.51 -12.20
N LYS A 75 15.00 1.60 -12.56
CA LYS A 75 14.80 0.17 -12.37
C LYS A 75 14.84 -0.15 -10.88
N ARG A 76 13.88 -0.92 -10.42
CA ARG A 76 13.78 -1.37 -9.04
C ARG A 76 13.45 -2.85 -8.98
N ILE A 77 14.11 -3.56 -8.09
CA ILE A 77 13.80 -4.95 -7.77
C ILE A 77 13.20 -4.97 -6.37
N ILE A 78 12.03 -5.55 -6.25
CA ILE A 78 11.39 -5.82 -4.95
C ILE A 78 11.42 -7.33 -4.68
N LYS A 79 11.52 -7.70 -3.40
CA LYS A 79 11.43 -9.08 -2.94
C LYS A 79 10.17 -9.24 -2.11
N PHE A 80 9.33 -10.19 -2.49
CA PHE A 80 8.09 -10.47 -1.77
C PHE A 80 8.37 -11.28 -0.51
N ASN A 81 7.96 -10.76 0.64
CA ASN A 81 7.99 -11.47 1.92
C ASN A 81 6.84 -12.48 2.04
N ALA A 82 6.77 -13.19 3.16
CA ALA A 82 5.75 -14.23 3.39
C ALA A 82 4.31 -13.69 3.27
N VAL A 83 4.05 -12.45 3.74
CA VAL A 83 2.73 -11.80 3.64
C VAL A 83 2.35 -11.54 2.18
N CYS A 84 3.28 -11.02 1.40
CA CYS A 84 3.06 -10.78 -0.03
C CYS A 84 2.81 -12.10 -0.79
N LYS A 85 3.62 -13.13 -0.52
CA LYS A 85 3.46 -14.46 -1.13
C LYS A 85 2.09 -15.06 -0.83
N LYS A 86 1.64 -14.97 0.43
CA LYS A 86 0.30 -15.42 0.83
C LYS A 86 -0.79 -14.66 0.09
N ALA A 87 -0.70 -13.32 0.05
CA ALA A 87 -1.67 -12.48 -0.64
C ALA A 87 -1.74 -12.76 -2.14
N ILE A 88 -0.60 -13.05 -2.80
CA ILE A 88 -0.57 -13.41 -4.23
C ILE A 88 -1.28 -14.76 -4.45
N LYS A 89 -1.01 -15.77 -3.60
CA LYS A 89 -1.68 -17.08 -3.70
C LYS A 89 -3.20 -16.98 -3.43
N GLU A 90 -3.61 -16.14 -2.49
CA GLU A 90 -5.04 -15.86 -2.24
C GLU A 90 -5.70 -15.21 -3.47
N LEU A 91 -4.99 -14.28 -4.16
CA LEU A 91 -5.46 -13.69 -5.41
C LEU A 91 -5.58 -14.71 -6.54
N GLU A 92 -4.60 -15.59 -6.69
CA GLU A 92 -4.61 -16.65 -7.70
C GLU A 92 -5.87 -17.50 -7.54
N LYS A 93 -6.09 -18.05 -6.35
CA LYS A 93 -7.29 -18.84 -6.05
C LYS A 93 -8.59 -18.07 -6.33
N TYR A 94 -8.67 -16.82 -5.86
CA TYR A 94 -9.85 -15.98 -6.05
C TYR A 94 -10.12 -15.67 -7.53
N TYR A 95 -9.08 -15.48 -8.35
CA TYR A 95 -9.22 -15.24 -9.78
C TYR A 95 -9.56 -16.50 -10.56
N GLU A 96 -9.04 -17.65 -10.16
CA GLU A 96 -9.42 -18.94 -10.72
C GLU A 96 -10.94 -19.20 -10.54
N GLU A 97 -11.47 -18.93 -9.34
CA GLU A 97 -12.93 -19.02 -9.06
C GLU A 97 -13.77 -18.04 -9.92
N LEU A 98 -13.17 -16.95 -10.38
CA LEU A 98 -13.79 -15.96 -11.27
C LEU A 98 -13.42 -16.15 -12.74
N GLU A 99 -12.73 -17.23 -13.09
CA GLU A 99 -12.26 -17.56 -14.46
C GLU A 99 -11.38 -16.48 -15.10
N TYR A 100 -10.59 -15.75 -14.31
CA TYR A 100 -9.53 -14.88 -14.81
C TYR A 100 -8.19 -15.62 -14.89
N SER A 101 -7.37 -15.27 -15.91
CA SER A 101 -5.99 -15.75 -15.98
C SER A 101 -5.17 -15.28 -14.78
N THR A 102 -4.35 -16.19 -14.25
CA THR A 102 -3.33 -15.92 -13.21
C THR A 102 -1.91 -16.14 -13.72
N LYS A 103 -1.78 -16.57 -15.00
CA LYS A 103 -0.49 -16.68 -15.69
C LYS A 103 0.00 -15.32 -16.18
N GLU A 104 -0.92 -14.46 -16.55
CA GLU A 104 -0.69 -13.12 -17.10
C GLU A 104 -1.74 -12.13 -16.61
N GLY A 105 -1.53 -10.83 -16.88
CA GLY A 105 -2.45 -9.77 -16.52
C GLY A 105 -2.16 -9.12 -15.17
N TYR A 106 -2.98 -8.15 -14.80
CA TYR A 106 -2.76 -7.37 -13.58
C TYR A 106 -3.02 -8.17 -12.31
N LEU A 107 -2.15 -7.99 -11.28
CA LEU A 107 -2.41 -8.54 -9.95
C LEU A 107 -3.68 -7.94 -9.34
N PHE A 108 -3.89 -6.65 -9.53
CA PHE A 108 -4.96 -5.92 -8.87
C PHE A 108 -6.00 -5.46 -9.88
N LYS A 109 -6.80 -6.43 -10.34
CA LYS A 109 -7.88 -6.19 -11.30
C LYS A 109 -9.03 -5.40 -10.67
N SER A 110 -9.53 -4.43 -11.40
CA SER A 110 -10.73 -3.68 -11.03
C SER A 110 -11.97 -4.50 -11.35
N LEU A 111 -12.60 -5.07 -10.32
CA LEU A 111 -13.75 -5.97 -10.43
C LEU A 111 -15.09 -5.25 -10.23
N SER A 112 -15.30 -4.08 -10.87
CA SER A 112 -16.64 -3.49 -10.91
C SER A 112 -17.63 -4.41 -11.67
N PRO A 113 -18.96 -4.33 -11.39
CA PRO A 113 -19.92 -5.21 -12.05
C PRO A 113 -19.79 -5.24 -13.56
N TYR A 114 -19.62 -4.08 -14.18
CA TYR A 114 -19.41 -3.94 -15.63
C TYR A 114 -18.13 -4.67 -16.10
N LYS A 115 -17.01 -4.46 -15.41
CA LYS A 115 -15.72 -5.07 -15.78
C LYS A 115 -15.73 -6.59 -15.56
N LYS A 116 -16.38 -7.06 -14.50
CA LYS A 116 -16.57 -8.51 -14.28
C LYS A 116 -17.39 -9.14 -15.39
N LYS A 117 -18.50 -8.52 -15.78
CA LYS A 117 -19.36 -9.03 -16.86
C LYS A 117 -18.61 -9.17 -18.18
N LEU A 118 -17.73 -8.23 -18.50
CA LEU A 118 -16.91 -8.21 -19.72
C LEU A 118 -15.53 -8.88 -19.55
N ARG A 119 -15.23 -9.42 -18.38
CA ARG A 119 -13.93 -10.02 -18.04
C ARG A 119 -12.72 -9.14 -18.38
N LEU A 120 -12.85 -7.82 -18.19
CA LEU A 120 -11.79 -6.87 -18.50
C LEU A 120 -10.61 -7.01 -17.53
N ASP A 121 -9.41 -7.11 -18.08
CA ASP A 121 -8.16 -7.09 -17.30
C ASP A 121 -7.64 -5.64 -17.18
N GLU A 122 -8.22 -4.88 -16.27
CA GLU A 122 -7.85 -3.50 -16.01
C GLU A 122 -7.44 -3.29 -14.55
N PRO A 123 -6.37 -2.52 -14.29
CA PRO A 123 -5.89 -2.30 -12.92
C PRO A 123 -6.78 -1.33 -12.15
N PHE A 124 -6.55 -1.25 -10.84
CA PHE A 124 -7.09 -0.16 -10.04
C PHE A 124 -6.60 1.20 -10.53
N THR A 125 -7.50 2.16 -10.61
CA THR A 125 -7.14 3.57 -10.84
C THR A 125 -6.79 4.25 -9.50
N ILE A 126 -5.97 5.30 -9.54
CA ILE A 126 -5.62 6.09 -8.34
C ILE A 126 -6.88 6.64 -7.68
N ASN A 127 -7.82 7.17 -8.47
CA ASN A 127 -9.08 7.67 -7.96
C ASN A 127 -9.95 6.56 -7.34
N GLY A 128 -9.95 5.36 -7.94
CA GLY A 128 -10.66 4.19 -7.41
C GLY A 128 -10.11 3.78 -6.04
N VAL A 129 -8.78 3.73 -5.92
CA VAL A 129 -8.11 3.42 -4.65
C VAL A 129 -8.43 4.49 -3.58
N SER A 130 -8.37 5.78 -3.94
CA SER A 130 -8.68 6.86 -3.00
C SER A 130 -10.14 6.82 -2.54
N LYS A 131 -11.09 6.55 -3.45
CA LYS A 131 -12.51 6.37 -3.10
C LYS A 131 -12.74 5.18 -2.17
N GLU A 132 -12.01 4.09 -2.38
CA GLU A 132 -12.14 2.90 -1.52
C GLU A 132 -11.58 3.15 -0.13
N PHE A 133 -10.43 3.83 -0.02
CA PHE A 133 -9.89 4.25 1.29
C PHE A 133 -10.85 5.19 2.04
N LYS A 134 -11.51 6.11 1.35
CA LYS A 134 -12.50 6.99 1.97
C LYS A 134 -13.68 6.19 2.54
N LYS A 135 -14.20 5.20 1.82
CA LYS A 135 -15.25 4.31 2.34
C LYS A 135 -14.81 3.53 3.57
N ILE A 136 -13.57 3.04 3.58
CA ILE A 136 -12.98 2.33 4.71
C ILE A 136 -12.87 3.24 5.92
N GLU A 137 -12.36 4.44 5.73
CA GLU A 137 -12.21 5.49 6.73
C GLU A 137 -13.54 5.83 7.40
N GLU A 138 -14.58 6.08 6.58
CA GLU A 138 -15.93 6.38 7.04
C GLU A 138 -16.55 5.21 7.81
N TYR A 139 -16.45 3.98 7.26
CA TYR A 139 -17.06 2.80 7.87
C TYR A 139 -16.41 2.39 9.20
N LEU A 140 -15.09 2.50 9.29
CA LEU A 140 -14.32 2.12 10.49
C LEU A 140 -14.09 3.29 11.46
N ASN A 141 -14.62 4.47 11.16
CA ASN A 141 -14.42 5.70 11.94
C ASN A 141 -12.93 5.98 12.20
N ILE A 142 -12.08 5.84 11.19
CA ILE A 142 -10.65 6.12 11.30
C ILE A 142 -10.46 7.65 11.40
N PRO A 143 -9.83 8.17 12.47
CA PRO A 143 -9.84 9.60 12.77
C PRO A 143 -8.81 10.42 11.99
N TYR A 144 -8.24 9.86 10.93
CA TYR A 144 -7.24 10.53 10.07
C TYR A 144 -7.41 10.12 8.60
N PRO A 145 -7.00 11.00 7.66
CA PRO A 145 -7.23 10.77 6.25
C PRO A 145 -6.38 9.63 5.68
N LEU A 146 -7.06 8.72 4.97
CA LEU A 146 -6.44 7.66 4.19
C LEU A 146 -6.53 7.97 2.69
N GLY A 147 -5.56 7.47 1.92
CA GLY A 147 -5.55 7.65 0.48
C GLY A 147 -4.40 6.95 -0.23
N SER A 148 -4.14 7.39 -1.46
CA SER A 148 -3.18 6.75 -2.37
C SER A 148 -1.74 6.66 -1.83
N HIS A 149 -1.35 7.50 -0.89
CA HIS A 149 -0.01 7.48 -0.29
C HIS A 149 0.07 6.71 1.04
N SER A 150 -1.07 6.37 1.66
CA SER A 150 -1.11 5.75 2.99
C SER A 150 -0.32 4.44 3.08
N LEU A 151 -0.44 3.55 2.08
CA LEU A 151 0.30 2.28 2.07
C LEU A 151 1.81 2.48 2.04
N ARG A 152 2.28 3.42 1.22
CA ARG A 152 3.71 3.73 1.11
C ARG A 152 4.23 4.43 2.37
N LYS A 153 3.46 5.34 2.95
CA LYS A 153 3.77 5.96 4.24
C LYS A 153 3.86 4.91 5.36
N THR A 154 2.92 3.97 5.40
CA THR A 154 2.91 2.86 6.37
C THR A 154 4.16 1.98 6.25
N TRP A 155 4.55 1.62 5.01
CA TRP A 155 5.80 0.90 4.78
C TRP A 155 7.01 1.68 5.33
N GLY A 156 7.10 2.96 5.00
CA GLY A 156 8.21 3.81 5.44
C GLY A 156 8.28 3.96 6.96
N LYS A 157 7.13 4.18 7.62
CA LYS A 157 7.04 4.27 9.08
C LYS A 157 7.48 2.96 9.74
N ASN A 158 6.97 1.82 9.28
CA ASN A 158 7.34 0.52 9.83
C ASN A 158 8.82 0.19 9.64
N VAL A 159 9.41 0.54 8.48
CA VAL A 159 10.85 0.35 8.25
C VAL A 159 11.67 1.26 9.17
N TYR A 160 11.24 2.52 9.35
CA TYR A 160 11.90 3.43 10.27
C TYR A 160 11.86 2.91 11.70
N ASP A 161 10.69 2.51 12.19
CA ASP A 161 10.53 1.99 13.56
C ASP A 161 11.35 0.72 13.81
N ALA A 162 11.51 -0.12 12.79
CA ALA A 162 12.28 -1.36 12.90
C ALA A 162 13.80 -1.17 12.78
N THR A 163 14.27 -0.11 12.12
CA THR A 163 15.70 0.01 11.75
C THR A 163 16.34 1.30 12.25
N LEU A 164 15.54 2.32 12.56
CA LEU A 164 15.96 3.70 12.83
C LEU A 164 16.85 4.31 11.75
N ASN A 165 16.87 3.70 10.56
CA ASN A 165 17.75 4.07 9.45
C ASN A 165 16.98 4.81 8.36
N ILE A 166 16.98 6.13 8.45
CA ILE A 166 16.31 7.00 7.48
C ILE A 166 16.91 6.90 6.06
N ALA A 167 18.21 6.62 5.95
CA ALA A 167 18.90 6.56 4.67
C ALA A 167 18.37 5.44 3.76
N LEU A 168 17.99 4.30 4.35
CA LEU A 168 17.35 3.20 3.60
C LEU A 168 16.01 3.64 3.00
N ILE A 169 15.20 4.37 3.77
CA ILE A 169 13.89 4.86 3.32
C ILE A 169 14.07 5.92 2.24
N MET A 170 14.99 6.86 2.44
CA MET A 170 15.35 7.87 1.44
C MET A 170 15.72 7.22 0.11
N LYS A 171 16.58 6.20 0.13
CA LYS A 171 17.00 5.46 -1.06
C LYS A 171 15.80 4.82 -1.78
N VAL A 172 14.91 4.16 -1.04
CA VAL A 172 13.73 3.50 -1.60
C VAL A 172 12.70 4.50 -2.10
N PHE A 173 12.52 5.63 -1.41
CA PHE A 173 11.57 6.66 -1.80
C PHE A 173 12.13 7.63 -2.84
N ASN A 174 13.43 7.60 -3.06
CA ASN A 174 14.16 8.56 -3.89
C ASN A 174 13.92 10.00 -3.40
N HIS A 175 14.06 10.20 -2.09
CA HIS A 175 14.00 11.51 -1.45
C HIS A 175 15.40 12.12 -1.32
N SER A 176 15.50 13.44 -1.51
CA SER A 176 16.76 14.16 -1.52
C SER A 176 17.26 14.57 -0.13
N SER A 177 16.40 14.55 0.89
CA SER A 177 16.80 14.91 2.26
C SER A 177 16.11 14.08 3.33
N PRO A 178 16.73 13.94 4.51
CA PRO A 178 16.11 13.30 5.69
C PRO A 178 14.81 13.99 6.11
N GLY A 179 14.77 15.31 6.16
CA GLY A 179 13.59 16.08 6.58
C GLY A 179 12.36 15.80 5.72
N ILE A 180 12.52 15.69 4.39
CA ILE A 180 11.43 15.30 3.49
C ILE A 180 10.91 13.91 3.86
N THR A 181 11.80 12.99 4.18
CA THR A 181 11.42 11.59 4.50
C THR A 181 10.75 11.49 5.86
N LEU A 182 11.28 12.15 6.90
CA LEU A 182 10.69 12.18 8.24
C LEU A 182 9.27 12.74 8.18
N LYS A 183 9.08 13.91 7.60
CA LYS A 183 7.76 14.50 7.38
C LYS A 183 6.84 13.55 6.59
N TYR A 184 7.35 12.92 5.53
CA TYR A 184 6.57 12.00 4.70
C TYR A 184 6.05 10.79 5.48
N ILE A 185 6.85 10.20 6.37
CA ILE A 185 6.46 9.05 7.20
C ILE A 185 5.71 9.44 8.47
N GLY A 186 5.49 10.75 8.69
CA GLY A 186 4.68 11.25 9.79
C GLY A 186 5.44 11.34 11.12
N ILE A 187 6.76 11.57 11.08
CA ILE A 187 7.50 12.03 12.26
C ILE A 187 7.25 13.54 12.37
N GLU A 188 6.53 13.92 13.39
CA GLU A 188 6.08 15.29 13.63
C GLU A 188 6.82 15.90 14.84
N GLU A 189 6.64 17.18 15.06
CA GLU A 189 7.28 17.93 16.14
C GLU A 189 6.90 17.37 17.54
N GLU A 190 5.71 16.77 17.64
CA GLU A 190 5.24 16.08 18.84
C GLU A 190 6.08 14.83 19.19
N ASP A 191 6.62 14.13 18.20
CA ASP A 191 7.54 13.01 18.44
C ASP A 191 8.90 13.51 18.95
N ILE A 192 9.32 14.72 18.54
CA ILE A 192 10.54 15.38 19.04
C ILE A 192 10.32 15.83 20.49
N ASN A 193 9.15 16.37 20.83
CA ASN A 193 8.82 16.79 22.18
C ASN A 193 8.88 15.63 23.18
N LYS A 194 8.45 14.43 22.79
CA LYS A 194 8.59 13.23 23.63
C LYS A 194 10.04 12.87 23.97
N LEU A 195 11.00 13.25 23.12
CA LEU A 195 12.41 13.04 23.41
C LEU A 195 12.88 13.93 24.56
N TYR A 196 12.39 15.18 24.62
CA TYR A 196 12.72 16.09 25.73
C TYR A 196 12.12 15.64 27.06
N GLU A 197 10.93 15.00 27.02
CA GLU A 197 10.27 14.48 28.22
C GLU A 197 10.84 13.13 28.68
N GLY A 198 11.39 12.34 27.77
CA GLY A 198 11.79 10.95 28.02
C GLY A 198 13.29 10.72 28.21
N ILE A 199 14.15 11.72 28.00
CA ILE A 199 15.62 11.59 28.15
C ILE A 199 16.10 12.50 29.27
N GLU A 200 16.48 11.88 30.40
CA GLU A 200 17.20 12.52 31.49
C GLU A 200 18.67 12.17 31.35
N ILE A 201 19.57 13.19 31.40
CA ILE A 201 21.05 13.03 31.32
C ILE A 201 21.66 13.24 32.68
#